data_6b7e49cb854482f9c2ef621cb55be342
#
_entry.id   6b7e49cb854482f9c2ef621cb55be342
#
_cell.length_a   1.000
_cell.length_b   1.000
_cell.length_c   1.000
_cell.angle_alpha   90.00
_cell.angle_beta   90.00
_cell.angle_gamma   90.00
#
_symmetry.space_group_name_H-M   'P 1'
#
loop_
_entity.id
_entity.type
_entity.pdbx_description
1 polymer ?
#
loop_
_entity_poly.entity_id
_entity_poly.type
_entity_poly.pdbx_seq_one_letter_code
_entity_poly.pdbx_strand_id
1 'polypeptide(L)'
;MEASVAVLKENGRAALQYSTTEGFPRLREQIAERMLAKNNIHTDADHILVTSGSQQGLDFSARVFLNPGDVVLLESPSYLGAVNAFKACEPRFIEVPTDNGGMIMEELEKILATTERVKMIYVIPDFQNPTGRTWDLERRHQFMEIVNRYEIPVIEDNPYGELRFEGEYLPALKSLDTKGLVIYLGTFSKILAPGYRIGWVCAEEHILAKYNFMEQAASLQASTIGQMETSKWIDMFDLDAHVATIRACYDKRRKVMLETLERELPEGCTFTHPVGGLFAWVVLPEYMDAKELQMKCLEKKVAFVPGGSFFPNGGHENTLRLNYSCMPEDKIIEGITALCQTIRENLH
;
A
#
# COMPACT_ATOMS: atom_id res chain seq x y z
N MET A 1 -4.77 24.93 -4.87
CA MET A 1 -4.71 26.15 -5.68
C MET A 1 -3.76 27.20 -5.06
N GLU A 2 -3.91 27.61 -3.80
CA GLU A 2 -3.07 28.63 -3.17
C GLU A 2 -1.58 28.26 -3.17
N ALA A 3 -1.22 27.03 -2.81
CA ALA A 3 0.16 26.56 -2.84
C ALA A 3 0.77 26.60 -4.26
N SER A 4 0.02 26.18 -5.29
CA SER A 4 0.47 26.21 -6.69
C SER A 4 0.72 27.65 -7.16
N VAL A 5 -0.20 28.56 -6.81
CA VAL A 5 -0.04 30.00 -7.13
C VAL A 5 1.18 30.58 -6.41
N ALA A 6 1.40 30.21 -5.13
CA ALA A 6 2.55 30.68 -4.36
C ALA A 6 3.87 30.20 -4.98
N VAL A 7 3.98 28.90 -5.30
CA VAL A 7 5.17 28.32 -5.94
C VAL A 7 5.52 29.04 -7.26
N LEU A 8 4.52 29.22 -8.13
CA LEU A 8 4.75 29.83 -9.43
C LEU A 8 5.11 31.33 -9.31
N LYS A 9 4.56 32.06 -8.34
CA LYS A 9 4.90 33.44 -8.09
C LYS A 9 6.28 33.65 -7.45
N GLU A 10 6.62 32.81 -6.47
CA GLU A 10 7.84 32.96 -5.68
C GLU A 10 9.06 32.31 -6.38
N ASN A 11 8.87 31.14 -6.99
CA ASN A 11 9.94 30.29 -7.52
C ASN A 11 9.63 29.66 -8.88
N GLY A 12 8.77 30.30 -9.70
CA GLY A 12 8.25 29.70 -10.94
C GLY A 12 9.34 29.26 -11.92
N ARG A 13 10.46 30.02 -12.02
CA ARG A 13 11.58 29.63 -12.87
C ARG A 13 12.24 28.32 -12.40
N ALA A 14 12.43 28.12 -11.10
CA ALA A 14 13.00 26.91 -10.53
C ALA A 14 12.01 25.73 -10.61
N ALA A 15 10.73 25.99 -10.35
CA ALA A 15 9.68 24.97 -10.40
C ALA A 15 9.48 24.38 -11.80
N LEU A 16 9.78 25.15 -12.86
CA LEU A 16 9.65 24.75 -14.26
C LEU A 16 11.00 24.33 -14.89
N GLN A 17 12.06 24.18 -14.08
CA GLN A 17 13.38 23.73 -14.52
C GLN A 17 13.66 22.30 -14.02
N TYR A 18 14.66 21.66 -14.60
CA TYR A 18 15.24 20.44 -14.06
C TYR A 18 15.76 20.66 -12.64
N SER A 19 15.70 19.61 -11.82
CA SER A 19 16.19 19.57 -10.44
C SER A 19 17.13 18.37 -10.23
N THR A 20 17.48 18.07 -8.99
CA THR A 20 18.26 16.88 -8.65
C THR A 20 17.39 15.63 -8.77
N THR A 21 18.01 14.50 -9.10
CA THR A 21 17.34 13.20 -9.22
C THR A 21 16.68 12.78 -7.91
N GLU A 22 17.37 13.00 -6.79
CA GLU A 22 16.90 12.65 -5.44
C GLU A 22 15.60 13.35 -5.07
N GLY A 23 15.35 14.51 -5.65
CA GLY A 23 14.18 15.32 -5.44
C GLY A 23 14.43 16.61 -4.68
N PHE A 24 13.39 17.43 -4.55
CA PHE A 24 13.42 18.74 -3.94
C PHE A 24 13.87 18.68 -2.46
N PRO A 25 14.99 19.31 -2.06
CA PRO A 25 15.58 19.12 -0.74
C PRO A 25 14.61 19.37 0.41
N ARG A 26 13.88 20.49 0.39
CA ARG A 26 12.92 20.81 1.45
C ARG A 26 11.82 19.75 1.60
N LEU A 27 11.33 19.16 0.51
CA LEU A 27 10.35 18.08 0.57
C LEU A 27 10.95 16.82 1.20
N ARG A 28 12.20 16.49 0.87
CA ARG A 28 12.91 15.33 1.46
C ARG A 28 13.07 15.49 2.98
N GLU A 29 13.41 16.71 3.46
CA GLU A 29 13.45 17.04 4.89
C GLU A 29 12.07 16.84 5.55
N GLN A 30 11.01 17.40 4.97
CA GLN A 30 9.64 17.28 5.46
C GLN A 30 9.16 15.81 5.50
N ILE A 31 9.58 14.99 4.53
CA ILE A 31 9.32 13.55 4.52
C ILE A 31 10.04 12.87 5.69
N ALA A 32 11.33 13.17 5.92
CA ALA A 32 12.09 12.60 7.04
C ALA A 32 11.47 12.97 8.41
N GLU A 33 11.10 14.24 8.60
CA GLU A 33 10.39 14.72 9.79
C GLU A 33 9.08 13.94 10.02
N ARG A 34 8.30 13.71 8.95
CA ARG A 34 7.04 12.98 9.01
C ARG A 34 7.23 11.50 9.30
N MET A 35 8.21 10.85 8.68
CA MET A 35 8.53 9.45 8.91
C MET A 35 8.92 9.20 10.37
N LEU A 36 9.66 10.12 10.99
CA LEU A 36 9.96 10.06 12.43
C LEU A 36 8.67 10.18 13.25
N ALA A 37 7.85 11.20 12.98
CA ALA A 37 6.66 11.50 13.76
C ALA A 37 5.55 10.44 13.66
N LYS A 38 5.40 9.78 12.50
CA LYS A 38 4.28 8.85 12.23
C LYS A 38 4.66 7.36 12.24
N ASN A 39 5.90 7.04 11.94
CA ASN A 39 6.35 5.66 11.73
C ASN A 39 7.50 5.26 12.66
N ASN A 40 7.99 6.19 13.48
CA ASN A 40 9.18 6.03 14.35
C ASN A 40 10.45 5.68 13.55
N ILE A 41 10.55 6.15 12.29
CA ILE A 41 11.72 5.92 11.43
C ILE A 41 12.68 7.09 11.60
N HIS A 42 13.87 6.80 12.15
CA HIS A 42 14.97 7.75 12.27
C HIS A 42 15.76 7.78 10.97
N THR A 43 15.61 8.83 10.19
CA THR A 43 16.27 9.01 8.91
C THR A 43 16.48 10.50 8.62
N ASP A 44 17.20 10.81 7.56
CA ASP A 44 17.42 12.17 7.05
C ASP A 44 17.11 12.27 5.55
N ALA A 45 17.24 13.47 5.00
CA ALA A 45 16.94 13.73 3.59
C ALA A 45 17.85 12.94 2.62
N ASP A 46 19.07 12.58 3.02
CA ASP A 46 20.03 11.91 2.14
C ASP A 46 19.69 10.43 1.93
N HIS A 47 18.86 9.86 2.80
CA HIS A 47 18.34 8.51 2.68
C HIS A 47 16.95 8.45 1.98
N ILE A 48 16.51 9.54 1.34
CA ILE A 48 15.20 9.65 0.70
C ILE A 48 15.35 10.01 -0.78
N LEU A 49 14.74 9.21 -1.65
CA LEU A 49 14.53 9.50 -3.07
C LEU A 49 13.02 9.76 -3.31
N VAL A 50 12.69 10.91 -3.88
CA VAL A 50 11.32 11.21 -4.30
C VAL A 50 11.02 10.54 -5.63
N THR A 51 9.86 9.88 -5.74
CA THR A 51 9.43 9.13 -6.92
C THR A 51 8.06 9.57 -7.42
N SER A 52 7.71 9.19 -8.64
CA SER A 52 6.37 9.41 -9.22
C SER A 52 5.30 8.49 -8.58
N GLY A 53 5.10 8.63 -7.26
CA GLY A 53 4.31 7.76 -6.40
C GLY A 53 5.05 6.48 -6.04
N SER A 54 4.58 5.78 -5.00
CA SER A 54 5.19 4.50 -4.54
C SER A 54 5.18 3.41 -5.61
N GLN A 55 4.29 3.49 -6.61
CA GLN A 55 4.27 2.54 -7.73
C GLN A 55 5.59 2.54 -8.53
N GLN A 56 6.23 3.70 -8.72
CA GLN A 56 7.55 3.78 -9.33
C GLN A 56 8.62 3.15 -8.43
N GLY A 57 8.52 3.32 -7.10
CA GLY A 57 9.38 2.63 -6.13
C GLY A 57 9.26 1.11 -6.22
N LEU A 58 8.06 0.57 -6.46
CA LEU A 58 7.84 -0.86 -6.70
C LEU A 58 8.50 -1.33 -8.01
N ASP A 59 8.35 -0.59 -9.11
CA ASP A 59 9.00 -0.90 -10.40
C ASP A 59 10.54 -0.91 -10.24
N PHE A 60 11.09 0.08 -9.55
CA PHE A 60 12.52 0.14 -9.28
C PHE A 60 13.00 -1.00 -8.37
N SER A 61 12.19 -1.39 -7.38
CA SER A 61 12.51 -2.56 -6.54
C SER A 61 12.67 -3.82 -7.38
N ALA A 62 11.76 -4.04 -8.34
CA ALA A 62 11.90 -5.16 -9.26
C ALA A 62 13.22 -5.11 -10.03
N ARG A 63 13.53 -3.98 -10.64
CA ARG A 63 14.73 -3.79 -11.48
C ARG A 63 16.05 -3.85 -10.70
N VAL A 64 16.03 -3.46 -9.42
CA VAL A 64 17.22 -3.50 -8.55
C VAL A 64 17.51 -4.90 -8.04
N PHE A 65 16.47 -5.68 -7.69
CA PHE A 65 16.65 -6.95 -6.97
C PHE A 65 16.43 -8.20 -7.80
N LEU A 66 15.69 -8.12 -8.94
CA LEU A 66 15.20 -9.31 -9.63
C LEU A 66 15.83 -9.54 -10.99
N ASN A 67 16.13 -10.79 -11.27
CA ASN A 67 16.38 -11.35 -12.58
C ASN A 67 15.33 -12.44 -12.88
N PRO A 68 15.15 -12.84 -14.15
CA PRO A 68 14.23 -13.92 -14.49
C PRO A 68 14.48 -15.19 -13.69
N GLY A 69 13.39 -15.74 -13.12
CA GLY A 69 13.41 -16.93 -12.26
C GLY A 69 13.86 -16.73 -10.82
N ASP A 70 14.21 -15.50 -10.38
CA ASP A 70 14.39 -15.20 -8.96
C ASP A 70 13.06 -15.26 -8.21
N VAL A 71 13.11 -15.49 -6.90
CA VAL A 71 11.92 -15.68 -6.07
C VAL A 71 11.59 -14.41 -5.32
N VAL A 72 10.31 -14.02 -5.40
CA VAL A 72 9.68 -12.99 -4.56
C VAL A 72 8.71 -13.66 -3.61
N LEU A 73 8.86 -13.43 -2.30
CA LEU A 73 7.87 -13.79 -1.31
C LEU A 73 6.91 -12.61 -1.10
N LEU A 74 5.62 -12.92 -0.96
CA LEU A 74 4.59 -11.91 -0.70
C LEU A 74 3.42 -12.52 0.08
N GLU A 75 2.59 -11.66 0.66
CA GLU A 75 1.36 -12.06 1.35
C GLU A 75 0.35 -12.71 0.38
N SER A 76 -0.43 -13.64 0.88
CA SER A 76 -1.55 -14.24 0.14
C SER A 76 -2.89 -13.81 0.75
N PRO A 77 -3.68 -12.95 0.07
CA PRO A 77 -3.42 -12.23 -1.19
C PRO A 77 -2.46 -11.05 -1.05
N SER A 78 -2.03 -10.45 -2.18
CA SER A 78 -1.13 -9.30 -2.22
C SER A 78 -1.57 -8.21 -3.20
N TYR A 79 -0.97 -7.03 -3.10
CA TYR A 79 -1.34 -5.88 -3.93
C TYR A 79 -1.04 -6.10 -5.41
N LEU A 80 -2.10 -6.06 -6.23
CA LEU A 80 -2.02 -6.29 -7.68
C LEU A 80 -1.02 -5.36 -8.39
N GLY A 81 -0.89 -4.11 -7.95
CA GLY A 81 0.05 -3.15 -8.55
C GLY A 81 1.51 -3.53 -8.33
N ALA A 82 1.85 -4.12 -7.17
CA ALA A 82 3.17 -4.66 -6.90
C ALA A 82 3.44 -5.92 -7.73
N VAL A 83 2.49 -6.86 -7.73
CA VAL A 83 2.56 -8.08 -8.56
C VAL A 83 2.82 -7.73 -10.03
N ASN A 84 2.11 -6.75 -10.58
CA ASN A 84 2.28 -6.32 -11.97
C ASN A 84 3.64 -5.65 -12.23
N ALA A 85 4.12 -4.82 -11.29
CA ALA A 85 5.46 -4.23 -11.41
C ALA A 85 6.55 -5.30 -11.42
N PHE A 86 6.44 -6.29 -10.52
CA PHE A 86 7.44 -7.35 -10.39
C PHE A 86 7.41 -8.32 -11.60
N LYS A 87 6.24 -8.61 -12.16
CA LYS A 87 6.08 -9.46 -13.35
C LYS A 87 6.95 -9.02 -14.55
N ALA A 88 7.28 -7.74 -14.64
CA ALA A 88 8.17 -7.22 -15.69
C ALA A 88 9.59 -7.84 -15.67
N CYS A 89 10.03 -8.35 -14.50
CA CYS A 89 11.31 -9.04 -14.32
C CYS A 89 11.21 -10.57 -14.31
N GLU A 90 10.04 -11.12 -14.65
CA GLU A 90 9.77 -12.57 -14.74
C GLU A 90 10.18 -13.39 -13.51
N PRO A 91 9.86 -12.96 -12.27
CA PRO A 91 10.15 -13.73 -11.07
C PRO A 91 9.19 -14.89 -10.90
N ARG A 92 9.57 -15.83 -10.03
CA ARG A 92 8.63 -16.77 -9.40
C ARG A 92 8.05 -16.13 -8.15
N PHE A 93 6.73 -16.11 -8.05
CA PHE A 93 6.04 -15.72 -6.82
C PHE A 93 5.81 -16.92 -5.92
N ILE A 94 6.14 -16.78 -4.65
CA ILE A 94 5.72 -17.71 -3.61
C ILE A 94 4.89 -16.94 -2.61
N GLU A 95 3.64 -17.34 -2.51
CA GLU A 95 2.65 -16.76 -1.62
C GLU A 95 2.82 -17.35 -0.22
N VAL A 96 3.06 -16.47 0.76
CA VAL A 96 3.11 -16.85 2.17
C VAL A 96 1.70 -16.79 2.73
N PRO A 97 1.17 -17.86 3.33
CA PRO A 97 -0.16 -17.86 3.94
C PRO A 97 -0.34 -16.74 4.96
N THR A 98 -1.57 -16.21 5.04
CA THR A 98 -1.95 -15.15 5.98
C THR A 98 -3.13 -15.56 6.85
N ASP A 99 -3.17 -15.03 8.07
CA ASP A 99 -4.32 -15.08 8.98
C ASP A 99 -4.89 -13.66 9.21
N ASN A 100 -5.69 -13.48 10.25
CA ASN A 100 -6.25 -12.16 10.58
C ASN A 100 -5.20 -11.14 11.05
N GLY A 101 -4.03 -11.59 11.50
CA GLY A 101 -2.89 -10.77 11.89
C GLY A 101 -1.88 -10.53 10.77
N GLY A 102 -2.14 -11.01 9.54
CA GLY A 102 -1.27 -10.86 8.39
C GLY A 102 -0.46 -12.12 8.05
N MET A 103 0.76 -11.99 7.56
CA MET A 103 1.63 -13.10 7.16
C MET A 103 1.94 -14.03 8.34
N ILE A 104 1.84 -15.34 8.13
CA ILE A 104 2.13 -16.37 9.15
C ILE A 104 3.63 -16.62 9.20
N MET A 105 4.26 -16.35 10.35
CA MET A 105 5.72 -16.38 10.49
C MET A 105 6.32 -17.78 10.37
N GLU A 106 5.64 -18.79 10.90
CA GLU A 106 6.06 -20.19 10.78
C GLU A 106 6.07 -20.66 9.32
N GLU A 107 5.13 -20.22 8.51
CA GLU A 107 5.09 -20.55 7.08
C GLU A 107 6.18 -19.78 6.31
N LEU A 108 6.42 -18.50 6.65
CA LEU A 108 7.53 -17.75 6.09
C LEU A 108 8.87 -18.46 6.34
N GLU A 109 9.13 -18.88 7.57
CA GLU A 109 10.39 -19.52 7.93
C GLU A 109 10.56 -20.89 7.23
N LYS A 110 9.51 -21.70 7.14
CA LYS A 110 9.52 -22.95 6.35
C LYS A 110 9.88 -22.72 4.88
N ILE A 111 9.26 -21.70 4.27
CA ILE A 111 9.52 -21.35 2.87
C ILE A 111 10.97 -20.92 2.71
N LEU A 112 11.47 -20.02 3.56
CA LEU A 112 12.86 -19.54 3.50
C LEU A 112 13.88 -20.66 3.71
N ALA A 113 13.60 -21.62 4.58
CA ALA A 113 14.49 -22.75 4.86
C ALA A 113 14.63 -23.72 3.67
N THR A 114 13.68 -23.73 2.73
CA THR A 114 13.62 -24.71 1.64
C THR A 114 13.68 -24.08 0.23
N THR A 115 13.68 -22.75 0.15
CA THR A 115 13.61 -22.05 -1.13
C THR A 115 14.91 -21.32 -1.43
N GLU A 116 15.52 -21.66 -2.55
CA GLU A 116 16.68 -20.96 -3.07
C GLU A 116 16.28 -19.72 -3.89
N ARG A 117 17.23 -18.79 -4.05
CA ARG A 117 17.10 -17.60 -4.89
C ARG A 117 15.99 -16.63 -4.44
N VAL A 118 15.59 -16.65 -3.16
CA VAL A 118 14.72 -15.59 -2.62
C VAL A 118 15.52 -14.28 -2.64
N LYS A 119 15.01 -13.27 -3.35
CA LYS A 119 15.69 -11.98 -3.55
C LYS A 119 15.03 -10.83 -2.81
N MET A 120 13.75 -10.92 -2.56
CA MET A 120 13.04 -9.94 -1.74
C MET A 120 11.74 -10.49 -1.18
N ILE A 121 11.27 -9.86 -0.10
CA ILE A 121 9.95 -10.06 0.48
C ILE A 121 9.19 -8.75 0.33
N TYR A 122 7.94 -8.80 -0.16
CA TYR A 122 7.06 -7.64 -0.29
C TYR A 122 5.90 -7.74 0.69
N VAL A 123 5.69 -6.69 1.50
CA VAL A 123 4.66 -6.64 2.54
C VAL A 123 3.99 -5.28 2.66
N ILE A 124 2.72 -5.29 3.11
CA ILE A 124 1.97 -4.10 3.55
C ILE A 124 1.50 -4.34 4.98
N PRO A 125 2.28 -3.99 6.01
CA PRO A 125 1.94 -4.30 7.40
C PRO A 125 0.74 -3.52 7.96
N ASP A 126 0.42 -2.36 7.38
CA ASP A 126 -0.69 -1.51 7.82
C ASP A 126 -1.82 -1.47 6.79
N PHE A 127 -3.01 -1.96 7.19
CA PHE A 127 -4.25 -1.89 6.39
C PHE A 127 -4.07 -2.44 4.98
N GLN A 128 -3.50 -3.62 4.90
CA GLN A 128 -3.07 -4.31 3.69
C GLN A 128 -4.09 -4.22 2.55
N ASN A 129 -3.61 -3.98 1.36
CA ASN A 129 -4.41 -4.10 0.14
C ASN A 129 -4.19 -5.49 -0.49
N PRO A 130 -5.25 -6.35 -0.54
CA PRO A 130 -6.67 -5.99 -0.52
C PRO A 130 -7.40 -6.23 0.81
N THR A 131 -6.80 -6.84 1.82
CA THR A 131 -7.53 -7.44 2.95
C THR A 131 -7.95 -6.46 4.05
N GLY A 132 -7.32 -5.28 4.14
CA GLY A 132 -7.49 -4.34 5.25
C GLY A 132 -6.86 -4.78 6.57
N ARG A 133 -6.18 -5.92 6.60
CA ARG A 133 -5.51 -6.47 7.80
C ARG A 133 -4.33 -5.62 8.21
N THR A 134 -3.99 -5.68 9.49
CA THR A 134 -2.82 -4.97 10.06
C THR A 134 -2.05 -5.94 10.95
N TRP A 135 -0.73 -5.97 10.78
CA TRP A 135 0.16 -6.74 11.64
C TRP A 135 0.28 -6.06 13.00
N ASP A 136 0.17 -6.84 14.06
CA ASP A 136 0.49 -6.35 15.41
C ASP A 136 2.00 -6.18 15.62
N LEU A 137 2.38 -5.61 16.76
CA LEU A 137 3.78 -5.32 17.06
C LEU A 137 4.62 -6.60 17.24
N GLU A 138 4.04 -7.65 17.83
CA GLU A 138 4.73 -8.91 18.05
C GLU A 138 5.09 -9.56 16.71
N ARG A 139 4.15 -9.59 15.75
CA ARG A 139 4.38 -10.12 14.41
C ARG A 139 5.45 -9.33 13.64
N ARG A 140 5.50 -8.00 13.81
CA ARG A 140 6.56 -7.18 13.22
C ARG A 140 7.93 -7.55 13.77
N HIS A 141 8.06 -7.78 15.08
CA HIS A 141 9.31 -8.23 15.69
C HIS A 141 9.72 -9.62 15.20
N GLN A 142 8.81 -10.60 15.22
CA GLN A 142 9.08 -11.96 14.72
C GLN A 142 9.53 -11.94 13.25
N PHE A 143 8.85 -11.13 12.42
CA PHE A 143 9.24 -10.96 11.02
C PHE A 143 10.67 -10.41 10.89
N MET A 144 11.02 -9.37 11.62
CA MET A 144 12.35 -8.78 11.57
C MET A 144 13.44 -9.71 12.11
N GLU A 145 13.15 -10.57 13.08
CA GLU A 145 14.05 -11.63 13.54
C GLU A 145 14.36 -12.62 12.42
N ILE A 146 13.33 -13.07 11.69
CA ILE A 146 13.47 -13.97 10.53
C ILE A 146 14.27 -13.28 9.42
N VAL A 147 13.88 -12.06 9.04
CA VAL A 147 14.55 -11.26 8.00
C VAL A 147 16.02 -11.07 8.32
N ASN A 148 16.36 -10.71 9.55
CA ASN A 148 17.74 -10.53 9.99
C ASN A 148 18.56 -11.84 9.95
N ARG A 149 17.92 -13.00 10.17
CA ARG A 149 18.59 -14.31 10.12
C ARG A 149 18.91 -14.73 8.70
N TYR A 150 17.97 -14.52 7.77
CA TYR A 150 18.13 -14.92 6.36
C TYR A 150 18.73 -13.83 5.47
N GLU A 151 18.86 -12.60 5.97
CA GLU A 151 19.43 -11.42 5.28
C GLU A 151 18.76 -11.13 3.92
N ILE A 152 17.42 -11.23 3.87
CA ILE A 152 16.64 -10.98 2.67
C ILE A 152 16.13 -9.53 2.66
N PRO A 153 16.33 -8.76 1.57
CA PRO A 153 15.73 -7.44 1.42
C PRO A 153 14.21 -7.46 1.52
N VAL A 154 13.65 -6.48 2.21
CA VAL A 154 12.21 -6.30 2.40
C VAL A 154 11.74 -5.02 1.74
N ILE A 155 10.70 -5.08 0.93
CA ILE A 155 9.97 -3.92 0.44
C ILE A 155 8.75 -3.73 1.35
N GLU A 156 8.83 -2.75 2.24
CA GLU A 156 7.73 -2.32 3.09
C GLU A 156 6.95 -1.21 2.39
N ASP A 157 5.77 -1.53 1.85
CA ASP A 157 4.90 -0.55 1.21
C ASP A 157 3.88 -0.02 2.22
N ASN A 158 3.93 1.26 2.54
CA ASN A 158 3.09 1.87 3.58
C ASN A 158 2.29 3.08 3.06
N PRO A 159 1.31 2.87 2.17
CA PRO A 159 0.47 3.95 1.69
C PRO A 159 -0.68 4.32 2.64
N TYR A 160 -1.00 3.48 3.64
CA TYR A 160 -2.20 3.61 4.46
C TYR A 160 -1.94 3.83 5.94
N GLY A 161 -0.70 3.73 6.43
CA GLY A 161 -0.38 3.72 7.86
C GLY A 161 -0.96 4.90 8.65
N GLU A 162 -1.04 6.08 8.03
CA GLU A 162 -1.65 7.26 8.64
C GLU A 162 -3.19 7.27 8.62
N LEU A 163 -3.83 6.35 7.91
CA LEU A 163 -5.28 6.19 7.87
C LEU A 163 -5.80 5.20 8.91
N ARG A 164 -5.20 5.19 10.09
CA ARG A 164 -5.66 4.42 11.25
C ARG A 164 -6.83 5.11 11.91
N PHE A 165 -7.93 4.39 12.12
CA PHE A 165 -9.14 4.91 12.77
C PHE A 165 -9.25 4.48 14.23
N GLU A 166 -8.75 3.28 14.57
CA GLU A 166 -8.80 2.70 15.90
C GLU A 166 -7.41 2.23 16.36
N GLY A 167 -7.17 2.30 17.68
CA GLY A 167 -5.88 1.91 18.27
C GLY A 167 -4.78 2.95 18.07
N GLU A 168 -3.56 2.58 18.41
CA GLU A 168 -2.36 3.42 18.33
C GLU A 168 -1.54 3.14 17.08
N TYR A 169 -0.74 4.11 16.64
CA TYR A 169 0.24 3.91 15.57
C TYR A 169 1.29 2.88 15.98
N LEU A 170 1.60 1.97 15.07
CA LEU A 170 2.63 0.96 15.27
C LEU A 170 3.93 1.39 14.55
N PRO A 171 5.10 1.07 15.12
CA PRO A 171 6.37 1.33 14.45
C PRO A 171 6.45 0.55 13.14
N ALA A 172 6.95 1.20 12.09
CA ALA A 172 7.18 0.54 10.80
C ALA A 172 8.26 -0.54 10.91
N LEU A 173 8.29 -1.51 10.00
CA LEU A 173 9.37 -2.51 9.94
C LEU A 173 10.73 -1.83 9.75
N LYS A 174 10.79 -0.77 8.91
CA LYS A 174 12.00 0.05 8.74
C LYS A 174 12.53 0.62 10.05
N SER A 175 11.67 0.97 11.00
CA SER A 175 12.11 1.47 12.32
C SER A 175 12.70 0.38 13.22
N LEU A 176 12.42 -0.88 12.93
CA LEU A 176 12.92 -2.07 13.63
C LEU A 176 14.13 -2.68 12.91
N ASP A 177 14.50 -2.15 11.75
CA ASP A 177 15.58 -2.64 10.92
C ASP A 177 16.94 -2.29 11.50
N THR A 178 17.75 -3.30 11.84
CA THR A 178 19.11 -3.14 12.38
C THR A 178 20.22 -3.48 11.40
N LYS A 179 19.86 -4.00 10.22
CA LYS A 179 20.82 -4.45 9.19
C LYS A 179 20.72 -3.69 7.87
N GLY A 180 19.80 -2.71 7.76
CA GLY A 180 19.61 -1.96 6.53
C GLY A 180 18.92 -2.76 5.41
N LEU A 181 18.11 -3.75 5.78
CA LEU A 181 17.43 -4.66 4.84
C LEU A 181 16.07 -4.15 4.38
N VAL A 182 15.45 -3.22 5.11
CA VAL A 182 14.11 -2.72 4.80
C VAL A 182 14.18 -1.49 3.90
N ILE A 183 13.59 -1.60 2.73
CA ILE A 183 13.32 -0.52 1.80
C ILE A 183 11.87 -0.06 2.02
N TYR A 184 11.70 1.14 2.57
CA TYR A 184 10.39 1.70 2.88
C TYR A 184 9.87 2.53 1.71
N LEU A 185 8.62 2.29 1.30
CA LEU A 185 7.92 3.04 0.28
C LEU A 185 6.76 3.83 0.91
N GLY A 186 6.76 5.14 0.71
CA GLY A 186 5.69 6.01 1.15
C GLY A 186 5.07 6.82 0.02
N THR A 187 3.92 7.45 0.28
CA THR A 187 3.22 8.26 -0.73
C THR A 187 2.30 9.31 -0.11
N PHE A 188 2.20 10.47 -0.75
CA PHE A 188 1.18 11.48 -0.44
C PHE A 188 -0.19 11.17 -1.08
N SER A 189 -0.30 10.13 -1.89
CA SER A 189 -1.53 9.83 -2.65
C SER A 189 -2.77 9.58 -1.79
N LYS A 190 -2.60 9.12 -0.55
CA LYS A 190 -3.73 8.76 0.33
C LYS A 190 -3.98 9.77 1.44
N ILE A 191 -3.02 10.64 1.69
CA ILE A 191 -3.05 11.63 2.78
C ILE A 191 -3.09 13.08 2.29
N LEU A 192 -2.84 13.33 1.00
CA LEU A 192 -2.92 14.66 0.39
C LEU A 192 -3.71 14.61 -0.92
N ALA A 193 -3.08 14.18 -2.02
CA ALA A 193 -3.73 14.13 -3.33
C ALA A 193 -3.05 13.13 -4.27
N PRO A 194 -3.78 12.12 -4.81
CA PRO A 194 -3.19 11.10 -5.69
C PRO A 194 -2.71 11.67 -7.03
N GLY A 195 -3.30 12.77 -7.49
CA GLY A 195 -2.98 13.39 -8.78
C GLY A 195 -1.60 14.04 -8.84
N TYR A 196 -0.99 14.41 -7.70
CA TYR A 196 0.37 14.95 -7.66
C TYR A 196 1.43 13.91 -8.05
N ARG A 197 1.12 12.63 -7.91
CA ARG A 197 2.07 11.54 -8.18
C ARG A 197 3.38 11.71 -7.42
N ILE A 198 3.32 11.99 -6.12
CA ILE A 198 4.47 12.09 -5.23
C ILE A 198 4.47 10.93 -4.24
N GLY A 199 5.56 10.17 -4.27
CA GLY A 199 5.92 9.14 -3.31
C GLY A 199 7.41 9.22 -3.01
N TRP A 200 7.92 8.30 -2.21
CA TRP A 200 9.33 8.24 -1.88
C TRP A 200 9.78 6.81 -1.55
N VAL A 201 11.08 6.61 -1.71
CA VAL A 201 11.82 5.45 -1.23
C VAL A 201 12.75 5.92 -0.11
N CYS A 202 12.77 5.21 1.01
CA CYS A 202 13.75 5.38 2.07
C CYS A 202 14.52 4.08 2.27
N ALA A 203 15.85 4.15 2.10
CA ALA A 203 16.73 2.98 2.20
C ALA A 203 18.15 3.40 2.58
N GLU A 204 18.99 2.43 2.91
CA GLU A 204 20.43 2.63 3.11
C GLU A 204 21.11 3.17 1.85
N GLU A 205 22.15 3.99 2.02
CA GLU A 205 22.82 4.72 0.94
C GLU A 205 23.20 3.85 -0.25
N HIS A 206 23.80 2.69 -0.01
CA HIS A 206 24.24 1.78 -1.08
C HIS A 206 23.10 1.17 -1.90
N ILE A 207 21.93 0.99 -1.29
CA ILE A 207 20.70 0.56 -1.95
C ILE A 207 20.07 1.75 -2.68
N LEU A 208 19.93 2.89 -2.00
CA LEU A 208 19.31 4.09 -2.55
C LEU A 208 20.06 4.59 -3.80
N ALA A 209 21.39 4.44 -3.85
CA ALA A 209 22.20 4.74 -5.03
C ALA A 209 21.74 3.95 -6.28
N LYS A 210 21.26 2.69 -6.12
CA LYS A 210 20.70 1.91 -7.24
C LYS A 210 19.35 2.45 -7.69
N TYR A 211 18.50 2.85 -6.75
CA TYR A 211 17.24 3.50 -7.10
C TYR A 211 17.45 4.85 -7.81
N ASN A 212 18.46 5.63 -7.39
CA ASN A 212 18.85 6.86 -8.09
C ASN A 212 19.24 6.59 -9.55
N PHE A 213 20.01 5.53 -9.83
CA PHE A 213 20.30 5.14 -11.23
C PHE A 213 19.04 4.75 -12.00
N MET A 214 18.07 4.08 -11.36
CA MET A 214 16.79 3.75 -11.99
C MET A 214 15.98 5.00 -12.29
N GLU A 215 15.91 5.97 -11.37
CA GLU A 215 15.21 7.25 -11.60
C GLU A 215 15.86 8.05 -12.73
N GLN A 216 17.19 8.14 -12.76
CA GLN A 216 17.92 8.80 -13.85
C GLN A 216 17.62 8.16 -15.22
N ALA A 217 17.55 6.84 -15.26
CA ALA A 217 17.27 6.11 -16.51
C ALA A 217 15.80 6.18 -16.94
N ALA A 218 14.86 6.29 -15.97
CA ALA A 218 13.42 6.25 -16.25
C ALA A 218 12.84 7.63 -16.57
N SER A 219 13.17 8.66 -15.80
CA SER A 219 12.54 9.98 -15.88
C SER A 219 13.47 11.16 -15.57
N LEU A 220 14.75 10.92 -15.27
CA LEU A 220 15.75 11.84 -14.74
C LEU A 220 15.43 12.31 -13.31
N GLN A 221 14.17 12.62 -13.02
CA GLN A 221 13.65 13.09 -11.74
C GLN A 221 12.12 13.04 -11.72
N ALA A 222 11.54 12.94 -10.54
CA ALA A 222 10.11 13.19 -10.35
C ALA A 222 9.75 14.66 -10.58
N SER A 223 8.49 14.98 -10.88
CA SER A 223 8.01 16.33 -11.22
C SER A 223 8.45 17.38 -10.21
N THR A 224 9.34 18.32 -10.62
CA THR A 224 9.84 19.41 -9.76
C THR A 224 8.69 20.29 -9.26
N ILE A 225 7.78 20.71 -10.14
CA ILE A 225 6.64 21.53 -9.74
C ILE A 225 5.72 20.80 -8.75
N GLY A 226 5.43 19.50 -8.96
CA GLY A 226 4.60 18.70 -8.04
C GLY A 226 5.25 18.55 -6.67
N GLN A 227 6.57 18.40 -6.60
CA GLN A 227 7.33 18.36 -5.36
C GLN A 227 7.29 19.70 -4.62
N MET A 228 7.55 20.81 -5.32
CA MET A 228 7.52 22.14 -4.73
C MET A 228 6.12 22.54 -4.27
N GLU A 229 5.08 22.20 -5.01
CA GLU A 229 3.68 22.42 -4.59
C GLU A 229 3.31 21.60 -3.36
N THR A 230 3.73 20.33 -3.29
CA THR A 230 3.53 19.46 -2.12
C THR A 230 4.23 20.04 -0.90
N SER A 231 5.51 20.41 -1.03
CA SER A 231 6.29 21.04 0.05
C SER A 231 5.66 22.35 0.51
N LYS A 232 5.29 23.22 -0.44
CA LYS A 232 4.65 24.50 -0.13
C LYS A 232 3.30 24.32 0.56
N TRP A 233 2.54 23.30 0.15
CA TRP A 233 1.27 22.98 0.79
C TRP A 233 1.48 22.58 2.27
N ILE A 234 2.50 21.77 2.57
CA ILE A 234 2.86 21.37 3.94
C ILE A 234 3.30 22.56 4.78
N ASP A 235 4.05 23.51 4.19
CA ASP A 235 4.47 24.73 4.89
C ASP A 235 3.30 25.70 5.16
N MET A 236 2.28 25.74 4.29
CA MET A 236 1.14 26.68 4.39
C MET A 236 -0.04 26.14 5.20
N PHE A 237 -0.20 24.85 5.26
CA PHE A 237 -1.38 24.18 5.84
C PHE A 237 -0.98 23.08 6.80
N ASP A 238 -1.86 22.79 7.74
CA ASP A 238 -1.69 21.69 8.69
C ASP A 238 -2.09 20.34 8.03
N LEU A 239 -1.09 19.57 7.64
CA LEU A 239 -1.31 18.24 7.03
C LEU A 239 -1.95 17.27 8.03
N ASP A 240 -1.67 17.37 9.32
CA ASP A 240 -2.25 16.48 10.33
C ASP A 240 -3.74 16.77 10.54
N ALA A 241 -4.14 18.05 10.55
CA ALA A 241 -5.55 18.42 10.58
C ALA A 241 -6.29 17.95 9.32
N HIS A 242 -5.64 18.01 8.15
CA HIS A 242 -6.21 17.48 6.91
C HIS A 242 -6.39 15.95 6.97
N VAL A 243 -5.37 15.22 7.41
CA VAL A 243 -5.44 13.76 7.60
C VAL A 243 -6.51 13.38 8.62
N ALA A 244 -6.66 14.15 9.72
CA ALA A 244 -7.72 13.93 10.69
C ALA A 244 -9.13 14.05 10.06
N THR A 245 -9.32 15.03 9.16
CA THR A 245 -10.58 15.18 8.40
C THR A 245 -10.85 13.98 7.49
N ILE A 246 -9.82 13.51 6.77
CA ILE A 246 -9.91 12.29 5.93
C ILE A 246 -10.28 11.07 6.80
N ARG A 247 -9.59 10.88 7.92
CA ARG A 247 -9.83 9.77 8.86
C ARG A 247 -11.26 9.76 9.38
N ALA A 248 -11.78 10.91 9.82
CA ALA A 248 -13.15 11.02 10.31
C ALA A 248 -14.18 10.66 9.21
N CYS A 249 -13.96 11.10 7.98
CA CYS A 249 -14.82 10.79 6.85
C CYS A 249 -14.80 9.29 6.51
N TYR A 250 -13.60 8.70 6.40
CA TYR A 250 -13.47 7.29 6.01
C TYR A 250 -13.90 6.32 7.12
N ASP A 251 -13.65 6.65 8.40
CA ASP A 251 -14.13 5.85 9.53
C ASP A 251 -15.66 5.77 9.58
N LYS A 252 -16.35 6.90 9.34
CA LYS A 252 -17.81 6.91 9.26
C LYS A 252 -18.32 5.98 8.15
N ARG A 253 -17.71 6.06 6.97
CA ARG A 253 -18.06 5.22 5.81
C ARG A 253 -17.74 3.75 6.03
N ARG A 254 -16.57 3.46 6.66
CA ARG A 254 -16.19 2.11 7.06
C ARG A 254 -17.24 1.50 7.98
N LYS A 255 -17.62 2.20 9.05
CA LYS A 255 -18.63 1.73 10.01
C LYS A 255 -19.93 1.38 9.30
N VAL A 256 -20.44 2.29 8.46
CA VAL A 256 -21.66 2.05 7.68
C VAL A 256 -21.54 0.82 6.78
N MET A 257 -20.38 0.62 6.11
CA MET A 257 -20.16 -0.57 5.28
C MET A 257 -20.15 -1.85 6.11
N LEU A 258 -19.40 -1.88 7.21
CA LEU A 258 -19.27 -3.08 8.04
C LEU A 258 -20.60 -3.43 8.72
N GLU A 259 -21.32 -2.46 9.29
CA GLU A 259 -22.65 -2.66 9.88
C GLU A 259 -23.68 -3.18 8.86
N THR A 260 -23.57 -2.71 7.61
CA THR A 260 -24.47 -3.20 6.53
C THR A 260 -24.09 -4.62 6.12
N LEU A 261 -22.79 -4.95 6.02
CA LEU A 261 -22.32 -6.32 5.78
C LEU A 261 -22.75 -7.27 6.91
N GLU A 262 -22.55 -6.89 8.16
CA GLU A 262 -22.98 -7.68 9.33
C GLU A 262 -24.48 -8.05 9.29
N ARG A 263 -25.32 -7.09 8.89
CA ARG A 263 -26.78 -7.27 8.83
C ARG A 263 -27.22 -8.06 7.59
N GLU A 264 -26.56 -7.85 6.45
CA GLU A 264 -27.06 -8.28 5.14
C GLU A 264 -26.29 -9.44 4.52
N LEU A 265 -25.03 -9.70 4.93
CA LEU A 265 -24.22 -10.75 4.31
C LEU A 265 -24.81 -12.13 4.62
N PRO A 266 -25.09 -12.98 3.61
CA PRO A 266 -25.66 -14.28 3.85
C PRO A 266 -24.69 -15.25 4.54
N GLU A 267 -25.25 -16.26 5.19
CA GLU A 267 -24.49 -17.35 5.82
C GLU A 267 -23.57 -18.04 4.79
N GLY A 268 -22.40 -18.49 5.23
CA GLY A 268 -21.36 -19.08 4.39
C GLY A 268 -20.41 -18.06 3.75
N CYS A 269 -20.66 -16.75 3.90
CA CYS A 269 -19.75 -15.69 3.53
C CYS A 269 -19.08 -15.10 4.78
N THR A 270 -17.85 -14.59 4.62
CA THR A 270 -17.12 -13.89 5.69
C THR A 270 -16.50 -12.60 5.15
N PHE A 271 -16.14 -11.69 6.04
CA PHE A 271 -15.44 -10.46 5.66
C PHE A 271 -14.46 -10.00 6.74
N THR A 272 -13.50 -9.16 6.37
CA THR A 272 -12.53 -8.57 7.29
C THR A 272 -13.08 -7.34 8.00
N HIS A 273 -12.58 -7.07 9.21
CA HIS A 273 -12.94 -5.91 10.04
C HIS A 273 -11.74 -4.96 10.15
N PRO A 274 -11.44 -4.16 9.12
CA PRO A 274 -10.30 -3.26 9.12
C PRO A 274 -10.46 -2.15 10.15
N VAL A 275 -9.37 -1.82 10.87
CA VAL A 275 -9.31 -0.72 11.84
C VAL A 275 -8.71 0.56 11.23
N GLY A 276 -8.57 0.59 9.92
CA GLY A 276 -8.00 1.70 9.14
C GLY A 276 -7.96 1.38 7.65
N GLY A 277 -7.27 2.21 6.88
CA GLY A 277 -7.10 2.04 5.44
C GLY A 277 -8.34 2.35 4.61
N LEU A 278 -8.55 1.61 3.54
CA LEU A 278 -9.58 1.90 2.53
C LEU A 278 -10.47 0.70 2.17
N PHE A 279 -10.12 -0.53 2.60
CA PHE A 279 -10.64 -1.76 2.02
C PHE A 279 -11.20 -2.71 3.06
N ALA A 280 -12.25 -3.44 2.65
CA ALA A 280 -12.73 -4.65 3.29
C ALA A 280 -12.66 -5.80 2.28
N TRP A 281 -12.35 -7.00 2.76
CA TRP A 281 -12.23 -8.21 1.97
C TRP A 281 -13.36 -9.16 2.30
N VAL A 282 -14.05 -9.65 1.28
CA VAL A 282 -15.14 -10.60 1.42
C VAL A 282 -14.75 -11.94 0.82
N VAL A 283 -15.05 -13.02 1.51
CA VAL A 283 -14.89 -14.39 1.05
C VAL A 283 -16.29 -15.00 0.89
N LEU A 284 -16.56 -15.48 -0.31
CA LEU A 284 -17.78 -16.19 -0.70
C LEU A 284 -17.60 -17.69 -0.54
N PRO A 285 -18.66 -18.52 -0.59
CA PRO A 285 -18.53 -19.96 -0.72
C PRO A 285 -17.62 -20.37 -1.89
N GLU A 286 -16.87 -21.45 -1.73
CA GLU A 286 -15.82 -21.88 -2.68
C GLU A 286 -16.33 -22.10 -4.12
N TYR A 287 -17.58 -22.49 -4.28
CA TYR A 287 -18.18 -22.72 -5.60
C TYR A 287 -18.56 -21.43 -6.36
N MET A 288 -18.52 -20.25 -5.72
CA MET A 288 -18.87 -18.99 -6.34
C MET A 288 -17.67 -18.34 -7.02
N ASP A 289 -17.90 -17.75 -8.21
CA ASP A 289 -16.92 -16.94 -8.91
C ASP A 289 -17.28 -15.44 -8.79
N ALA A 290 -16.38 -14.67 -8.19
CA ALA A 290 -16.59 -13.23 -7.99
C ALA A 290 -16.60 -12.43 -9.31
N LYS A 291 -16.00 -12.92 -10.40
CA LYS A 291 -16.07 -12.27 -11.72
C LYS A 291 -17.47 -12.44 -12.32
N GLU A 292 -18.04 -13.65 -12.22
CA GLU A 292 -19.44 -13.87 -12.64
C GLU A 292 -20.42 -13.06 -11.80
N LEU A 293 -20.21 -13.04 -10.48
CA LEU A 293 -21.01 -12.23 -9.56
C LEU A 293 -20.92 -10.73 -9.90
N GLN A 294 -19.72 -10.23 -10.26
CA GLN A 294 -19.50 -8.84 -10.64
C GLN A 294 -20.38 -8.44 -11.83
N MET A 295 -20.49 -9.30 -12.85
CA MET A 295 -21.32 -9.00 -14.03
C MET A 295 -22.79 -8.77 -13.64
N LYS A 296 -23.31 -9.59 -12.74
CA LYS A 296 -24.69 -9.45 -12.21
C LYS A 296 -24.86 -8.20 -11.34
N CYS A 297 -23.83 -7.86 -10.54
CA CYS A 297 -23.83 -6.66 -9.71
C CYS A 297 -23.76 -5.37 -10.55
N LEU A 298 -23.04 -5.38 -11.68
CA LEU A 298 -22.94 -4.23 -12.59
C LEU A 298 -24.32 -3.85 -13.19
N GLU A 299 -25.20 -4.83 -13.45
CA GLU A 299 -26.59 -4.57 -13.86
C GLU A 299 -27.37 -3.78 -12.80
N LYS A 300 -27.03 -3.98 -11.52
CA LYS A 300 -27.55 -3.25 -10.36
C LYS A 300 -26.71 -2.00 -9.99
N LYS A 301 -25.76 -1.58 -10.88
CA LYS A 301 -24.84 -0.43 -10.70
C LYS A 301 -23.92 -0.55 -9.48
N VAL A 302 -23.56 -1.77 -9.10
CA VAL A 302 -22.62 -2.06 -8.03
C VAL A 302 -21.34 -2.65 -8.65
N ALA A 303 -20.19 -2.06 -8.29
CA ALA A 303 -18.88 -2.52 -8.72
C ALA A 303 -17.99 -2.82 -7.51
N PHE A 304 -17.23 -3.90 -7.59
CA PHE A 304 -16.17 -4.29 -6.66
C PHE A 304 -14.96 -4.83 -7.45
N VAL A 305 -13.89 -5.20 -6.80
CA VAL A 305 -12.75 -5.83 -7.49
C VAL A 305 -12.75 -7.32 -7.16
N PRO A 306 -12.90 -8.22 -8.17
CA PRO A 306 -12.76 -9.66 -7.97
C PRO A 306 -11.40 -10.04 -7.42
N GLY A 307 -11.39 -10.96 -6.46
CA GLY A 307 -10.20 -11.23 -5.65
C GLY A 307 -9.12 -12.04 -6.33
N GLY A 308 -9.45 -12.91 -7.29
CA GLY A 308 -8.47 -13.76 -7.96
C GLY A 308 -7.26 -13.00 -8.55
N SER A 309 -7.44 -11.70 -8.92
CA SER A 309 -6.35 -10.85 -9.43
C SER A 309 -5.28 -10.51 -8.38
N PHE A 310 -5.54 -10.69 -7.09
CA PHE A 310 -4.59 -10.42 -6.00
C PHE A 310 -3.75 -11.65 -5.63
N PHE A 311 -3.92 -12.76 -6.33
CA PHE A 311 -3.16 -13.99 -6.18
C PHE A 311 -2.32 -14.20 -7.44
N PRO A 312 -1.00 -14.01 -7.40
CA PRO A 312 -0.15 -14.08 -8.59
C PRO A 312 -0.12 -15.45 -9.26
N ASN A 313 -0.39 -16.52 -8.50
CA ASN A 313 -0.45 -17.89 -8.99
C ASN A 313 -1.90 -18.35 -9.35
N GLY A 314 -2.89 -17.46 -9.22
CA GLY A 314 -4.29 -17.75 -9.51
C GLY A 314 -5.03 -18.44 -8.37
N GLY A 315 -6.29 -18.80 -8.61
CA GLY A 315 -7.18 -19.39 -7.60
C GLY A 315 -7.91 -18.33 -6.77
N HIS A 316 -8.64 -18.79 -5.75
CA HIS A 316 -9.41 -17.94 -4.84
C HIS A 316 -10.43 -17.02 -5.53
N GLU A 317 -11.04 -17.50 -6.62
CA GLU A 317 -12.01 -16.75 -7.42
C GLU A 317 -13.27 -16.38 -6.62
N ASN A 318 -13.50 -17.03 -5.47
CA ASN A 318 -14.57 -16.76 -4.53
C ASN A 318 -14.31 -15.58 -3.58
N THR A 319 -13.43 -14.66 -3.93
CA THR A 319 -13.07 -13.53 -3.07
C THR A 319 -13.29 -12.20 -3.78
N LEU A 320 -13.50 -11.13 -3.02
CA LEU A 320 -13.64 -9.78 -3.59
C LEU A 320 -13.21 -8.68 -2.62
N ARG A 321 -12.76 -7.54 -3.17
CA ARG A 321 -12.39 -6.35 -2.42
C ARG A 321 -13.44 -5.26 -2.55
N LEU A 322 -13.89 -4.74 -1.40
CA LEU A 322 -14.71 -3.54 -1.28
C LEU A 322 -13.87 -2.32 -0.90
N ASN A 323 -14.34 -1.13 -1.29
CA ASN A 323 -13.70 0.14 -0.96
C ASN A 323 -14.73 1.11 -0.38
N TYR A 324 -14.48 1.62 0.84
CA TYR A 324 -15.37 2.56 1.53
C TYR A 324 -14.95 4.03 1.40
N SER A 325 -13.87 4.34 0.70
CA SER A 325 -13.36 5.71 0.65
C SER A 325 -14.06 6.63 -0.36
N CYS A 326 -14.73 6.09 -1.38
CA CYS A 326 -15.21 6.87 -2.53
C CYS A 326 -16.65 7.34 -2.41
N MET A 327 -17.58 6.46 -1.97
CA MET A 327 -19.01 6.73 -2.00
C MET A 327 -19.52 7.31 -0.68
N PRO A 328 -20.59 8.17 -0.71
CA PRO A 328 -21.26 8.62 0.51
C PRO A 328 -22.02 7.46 1.17
N GLU A 329 -22.38 7.63 2.44
CA GLU A 329 -22.91 6.58 3.31
C GLU A 329 -24.19 5.94 2.76
N ASP A 330 -25.13 6.74 2.22
CA ASP A 330 -26.36 6.25 1.61
C ASP A 330 -26.09 5.32 0.42
N LYS A 331 -25.11 5.67 -0.42
CA LYS A 331 -24.70 4.84 -1.56
C LYS A 331 -23.96 3.57 -1.14
N ILE A 332 -23.22 3.62 -0.03
CA ILE A 332 -22.60 2.42 0.56
C ILE A 332 -23.72 1.45 1.00
N ILE A 333 -24.74 1.92 1.72
CA ILE A 333 -25.86 1.08 2.15
C ILE A 333 -26.58 0.46 0.94
N GLU A 334 -26.95 1.26 -0.05
CA GLU A 334 -27.60 0.77 -1.27
C GLU A 334 -26.75 -0.29 -1.98
N GLY A 335 -25.46 0.00 -2.18
CA GLY A 335 -24.55 -0.88 -2.90
C GLY A 335 -24.30 -2.20 -2.18
N ILE A 336 -24.04 -2.17 -0.86
CA ILE A 336 -23.82 -3.38 -0.07
C ILE A 336 -25.09 -4.22 0.03
N THR A 337 -26.27 -3.60 0.21
CA THR A 337 -27.55 -4.31 0.20
C THR A 337 -27.80 -5.02 -1.14
N ALA A 338 -27.55 -4.33 -2.26
CA ALA A 338 -27.69 -4.92 -3.60
C ALA A 338 -26.67 -6.05 -3.86
N LEU A 339 -25.43 -5.89 -3.39
CA LEU A 339 -24.41 -6.94 -3.43
C LEU A 339 -24.87 -8.19 -2.66
N CYS A 340 -25.27 -8.03 -1.40
CA CYS A 340 -25.71 -9.13 -0.54
C CYS A 340 -26.96 -9.82 -1.10
N GLN A 341 -27.90 -9.07 -1.67
CA GLN A 341 -29.05 -9.66 -2.37
C GLN A 341 -28.61 -10.49 -3.58
N THR A 342 -27.65 -9.97 -4.40
CA THR A 342 -27.14 -10.71 -5.56
C THR A 342 -26.40 -11.98 -5.13
N ILE A 343 -25.66 -11.95 -4.01
CA ILE A 343 -25.05 -13.16 -3.45
C ILE A 343 -26.16 -14.17 -3.08
N ARG A 344 -27.20 -13.78 -2.33
CA ARG A 344 -28.33 -14.68 -1.95
C ARG A 344 -29.00 -15.32 -3.15
N GLU A 345 -29.22 -14.57 -4.22
CA GLU A 345 -29.84 -15.04 -5.47
C GLU A 345 -28.99 -16.09 -6.20
N ASN A 346 -27.70 -16.26 -5.80
CA ASN A 346 -26.73 -17.17 -6.41
C ASN A 346 -26.16 -18.20 -5.42
N LEU A 347 -26.70 -18.27 -4.21
CA LEU A 347 -26.38 -19.37 -3.27
C LEU A 347 -27.13 -20.66 -3.70
N HIS A 348 -26.47 -21.80 -3.57
CA HIS A 348 -27.00 -23.12 -3.89
C HIS A 348 -27.13 -23.98 -2.65
#